data_ca971968af4c73faeaaecff608480577
#
_entry.id   ca971968af4c73faeaaecff608480577
#
_cell.length_a   1.000
_cell.length_b   1.000
_cell.length_c   1.000
_cell.angle_alpha   90.00
_cell.angle_beta   90.00
_cell.angle_gamma   90.00
#
_symmetry.space_group_name_H-M   'P 1'
#
loop_
_entity.id
_entity.type
_entity.pdbx_description
1 polymer ?
#
loop_
_entity_poly.entity_id
_entity_poly.type
_entity_poly.pdbx_seq_one_letter_code
_entity_poly.pdbx_strand_id
1 'polypeptide(L)'
;MPGDLTQSNHLAGLPLGTRGGTLIEHTFPLDAEYSFRIRVRGAAIGLAAANLQGEELEVSLDGERIKLVPATATIDVKLAMKAGPHALGVTFVRKPPPGADDVWQVFAANSGVQSVAITGPLAPTALGDTPSRRRIFICHPRSPADETPASAKASAGSRRSSLESDASEGGCAKRILSAVARRAFRQPVTDADIQTLLEFFETGQKAGGFDAGIEQGLARVLVDPRFVFRLEREPANTIDGKPYRVSDLELASRLSFFLWSSIPDDTLLDVAVKGTLHEPAVLEQQTRRMLADPKARALVTNFGGQWLYLRELKNARPEAAGFTENLRQSMRRETEMLLESIVREDRSVLDLLNADYTFVDETLAKHYGMPNVRGSRFRRVAVTDEARRGLLGQGSFLLVTSVANRTSPVSRGKWVLENLMGVPPPLPPPNVPAIDESPEAAKASSLRQKMEIHRGNPTCAACHRIMDPIGFTLENFDWVGRWRTRDGSAPIDATSQLFDGTPLDGPVSLRKALLARSDVFVRTATEKLMTYGTGRALKYYDMPVVRNVVRDAAKNDYRFSSLVLGIVKSDPFQMKMKTVGSKQQ
;
A
#
# COMPACT_ATOMS: atom_id res chain seq x y z
N MET A 1 14.67 10.39 3.94
CA MET A 1 13.60 11.06 3.20
C MET A 1 14.07 11.27 1.77
N PRO A 2 13.29 10.92 0.75
CA PRO A 2 13.58 11.35 -0.62
C PRO A 2 13.51 12.87 -0.64
N GLY A 3 14.55 13.51 -1.17
CA GLY A 3 14.68 14.95 -1.09
C GLY A 3 13.66 15.68 -1.95
N ASP A 4 12.59 16.17 -1.36
CA ASP A 4 11.85 17.27 -1.96
C ASP A 4 12.77 18.49 -2.00
N LEU A 5 13.08 18.95 -3.21
CA LEU A 5 14.02 20.03 -3.41
C LEU A 5 13.46 21.38 -2.94
N THR A 6 12.16 21.53 -2.77
CA THR A 6 11.58 22.86 -2.56
C THR A 6 11.08 23.14 -1.16
N GLN A 7 10.75 22.19 -0.33
CA GLN A 7 10.21 22.34 1.05
C GLN A 7 9.66 23.75 1.41
N SER A 8 8.96 24.37 0.45
CA SER A 8 8.45 25.75 0.54
C SER A 8 7.00 25.81 1.02
N ASN A 9 6.27 24.71 0.90
CA ASN A 9 4.87 24.64 1.26
C ASN A 9 4.67 24.17 2.71
N HIS A 10 3.56 24.60 3.32
CA HIS A 10 3.13 24.06 4.61
C HIS A 10 2.75 22.57 4.46
N LEU A 11 3.17 21.77 5.42
CA LEU A 11 2.82 20.34 5.51
C LEU A 11 1.66 20.17 6.52
N ALA A 12 0.59 19.45 6.13
CA ALA A 12 -0.54 19.20 7.01
C ALA A 12 -0.11 18.43 8.27
N GLY A 13 -0.64 18.83 9.42
CA GLY A 13 -0.28 18.27 10.73
C GLY A 13 0.91 18.96 11.40
N LEU A 14 1.61 19.86 10.72
CA LEU A 14 2.61 20.73 11.33
C LEU A 14 2.00 22.07 11.77
N PRO A 15 2.62 22.81 12.69
CA PRO A 15 2.10 24.09 13.16
C PRO A 15 1.85 25.10 12.02
N LEU A 16 0.82 25.94 12.16
CA LEU A 16 0.56 27.03 11.22
C LEU A 16 1.69 28.04 11.24
N GLY A 17 1.93 28.68 10.10
CA GLY A 17 3.05 29.62 9.95
C GLY A 17 4.40 28.94 9.73
N THR A 18 4.41 27.68 9.39
CA THR A 18 5.62 26.91 9.06
C THR A 18 5.65 26.49 7.60
N ARG A 19 6.81 26.06 7.13
CA ARG A 19 7.06 25.55 5.79
C ARG A 19 7.97 24.33 5.80
N GLY A 20 7.81 23.44 4.82
CA GLY A 20 8.65 22.26 4.66
C GLY A 20 8.66 21.37 5.89
N GLY A 21 9.74 20.64 6.05
CA GLY A 21 9.92 19.76 7.20
C GLY A 21 9.34 18.37 7.04
N THR A 22 9.02 17.76 8.15
CA THR A 22 8.44 16.40 8.21
C THR A 22 7.61 16.22 9.47
N LEU A 23 6.53 15.44 9.35
CA LEU A 23 5.77 14.89 10.46
C LEU A 23 6.06 13.39 10.53
N ILE A 24 6.53 12.92 11.69
CA ILE A 24 6.94 11.54 11.93
C ILE A 24 6.02 10.95 12.99
N GLU A 25 5.15 10.05 12.59
CA GLU A 25 4.39 9.21 13.52
C GLU A 25 5.28 8.04 13.95
N HIS A 26 5.59 7.96 15.24
CA HIS A 26 6.45 6.92 15.80
C HIS A 26 5.88 6.40 17.11
N THR A 27 5.98 5.07 17.32
CA THR A 27 5.60 4.46 18.60
C THR A 27 6.85 4.22 19.43
N PHE A 28 6.99 4.96 20.51
CA PHE A 28 8.10 4.79 21.44
C PHE A 28 7.83 3.58 22.35
N PRO A 29 8.77 2.63 22.45
CA PRO A 29 8.54 1.40 23.20
C PRO A 29 8.56 1.57 24.71
N LEU A 30 9.32 2.51 25.24
CA LEU A 30 9.54 2.72 26.68
C LEU A 30 9.47 4.21 27.04
N ASP A 31 9.09 4.50 28.29
CA ASP A 31 9.31 5.81 28.92
C ASP A 31 10.82 6.01 29.09
N ALA A 32 11.41 6.90 28.31
CA ALA A 32 12.86 7.11 28.29
C ALA A 32 13.24 8.45 27.67
N GLU A 33 14.50 8.82 27.80
CA GLU A 33 15.09 9.86 26.96
C GLU A 33 15.39 9.29 25.57
N TYR A 34 15.09 10.10 24.52
CA TYR A 34 15.44 9.79 23.13
C TYR A 34 16.20 10.96 22.53
N SER A 35 17.18 10.66 21.69
CA SER A 35 17.95 11.65 20.94
C SER A 35 17.46 11.70 19.49
N PHE A 36 17.16 12.89 19.03
CA PHE A 36 16.71 13.20 17.66
C PHE A 36 17.82 13.96 16.95
N ARG A 37 18.47 13.31 16.00
CA ARG A 37 19.47 13.95 15.14
C ARG A 37 18.82 14.38 13.83
N ILE A 38 18.69 15.69 13.67
CA ILE A 38 18.07 16.32 12.51
C ILE A 38 19.18 16.80 11.59
N ARG A 39 19.19 16.32 10.34
CA ARG A 39 20.07 16.83 9.29
C ARG A 39 19.30 17.79 8.42
N VAL A 40 19.88 18.95 8.18
CA VAL A 40 19.28 20.04 7.41
C VAL A 40 20.16 20.31 6.19
N ARG A 41 19.50 20.51 5.05
CA ARG A 41 20.13 21.00 3.84
C ARG A 41 19.85 22.49 3.73
N GLY A 42 20.88 23.30 3.49
CA GLY A 42 20.73 24.72 3.26
C GLY A 42 20.13 25.05 1.90
N ALA A 43 19.67 26.27 1.75
CA ALA A 43 19.25 26.83 0.47
C ALA A 43 20.47 26.91 -0.48
N ALA A 44 20.29 26.46 -1.72
CA ALA A 44 21.30 26.58 -2.77
C ALA A 44 20.79 27.51 -3.88
N ILE A 45 21.56 28.52 -4.24
CA ILE A 45 21.31 29.39 -5.39
C ILE A 45 22.44 29.17 -6.39
N GLY A 46 22.15 28.44 -7.47
CA GLY A 46 23.17 28.09 -8.46
C GLY A 46 24.29 27.22 -7.86
N LEU A 47 25.56 27.61 -8.07
CA LEU A 47 26.75 26.93 -7.54
C LEU A 47 27.19 27.43 -6.14
N ALA A 48 26.42 28.33 -5.51
CA ALA A 48 26.74 28.87 -4.19
C ALA A 48 26.51 27.85 -3.07
N ALA A 49 27.38 27.91 -2.04
CA ALA A 49 27.27 27.04 -0.87
C ALA A 49 25.91 27.20 -0.15
N ALA A 50 25.39 26.11 0.37
CA ALA A 50 24.14 26.07 1.11
C ALA A 50 24.15 27.04 2.30
N ASN A 51 23.23 28.02 2.32
CA ASN A 51 23.11 29.00 3.39
C ASN A 51 21.90 28.66 4.28
N LEU A 52 22.16 28.57 5.59
CA LEU A 52 21.14 28.37 6.65
C LEU A 52 20.97 29.63 7.51
N GLN A 53 21.66 30.73 7.18
CA GLN A 53 21.70 31.92 8.01
C GLN A 53 20.30 32.55 8.16
N GLY A 54 19.88 32.77 9.39
CA GLY A 54 18.58 33.36 9.71
C GLY A 54 17.40 32.41 9.66
N GLU A 55 17.59 31.14 9.27
CA GLU A 55 16.51 30.13 9.33
C GLU A 55 16.36 29.58 10.76
N GLU A 56 15.13 29.34 11.16
CA GLU A 56 14.79 28.71 12.42
C GLU A 56 13.99 27.44 12.21
N LEU A 57 14.32 26.43 12.98
CA LEU A 57 13.66 25.13 12.98
C LEU A 57 12.82 24.96 14.22
N GLU A 58 11.55 24.66 14.03
CA GLU A 58 10.62 24.30 15.08
C GLU A 58 10.54 22.78 15.19
N VAL A 59 10.72 22.28 16.43
CA VAL A 59 10.48 20.89 16.80
C VAL A 59 9.20 20.85 17.63
N SER A 60 8.21 20.10 17.18
CA SER A 60 6.92 19.92 17.89
C SER A 60 6.68 18.44 18.20
N LEU A 61 5.96 18.19 19.27
CA LEU A 61 5.50 16.87 19.69
C LEU A 61 4.00 16.92 19.91
N ASP A 62 3.27 16.02 19.24
CA ASP A 62 1.81 15.94 19.31
C ASP A 62 1.10 17.28 19.03
N GLY A 63 1.71 18.09 18.16
CA GLY A 63 1.21 19.42 17.77
C GLY A 63 1.68 20.57 18.66
N GLU A 64 2.31 20.29 19.81
CA GLU A 64 2.84 21.32 20.70
C GLU A 64 4.32 21.61 20.40
N ARG A 65 4.69 22.89 20.37
CA ARG A 65 6.10 23.30 20.20
C ARG A 65 6.92 22.95 21.42
N ILE A 66 7.92 22.08 21.21
CA ILE A 66 8.87 21.70 22.25
C ILE A 66 10.13 22.57 22.19
N LYS A 67 10.60 22.89 20.98
CA LYS A 67 11.85 23.63 20.82
C LYS A 67 11.84 24.46 19.54
N LEU A 68 12.46 25.64 19.63
CA LEU A 68 12.80 26.49 18.49
C LEU A 68 14.32 26.66 18.50
N VAL A 69 14.97 26.36 17.39
CA VAL A 69 16.44 26.40 17.29
C VAL A 69 16.88 27.04 15.97
N PRO A 70 17.99 27.78 15.94
CA PRO A 70 18.61 28.19 14.68
C PRO A 70 18.92 26.97 13.82
N ALA A 71 18.66 27.04 12.53
CA ALA A 71 18.94 25.96 11.62
C ALA A 71 20.46 25.86 11.37
N THR A 72 21.01 24.69 11.68
CA THR A 72 22.39 24.30 11.37
C THR A 72 22.38 23.00 10.59
N ALA A 73 23.51 22.62 9.98
CA ALA A 73 23.59 21.41 9.16
C ALA A 73 23.20 20.14 9.92
N THR A 74 23.46 20.13 11.23
CA THR A 74 23.05 19.03 12.11
C THR A 74 22.60 19.62 13.46
N ILE A 75 21.45 19.19 13.94
CA ILE A 75 20.85 19.62 15.20
C ILE A 75 20.53 18.35 16.01
N ASP A 76 21.03 18.26 17.22
CA ASP A 76 20.72 17.19 18.16
C ASP A 76 19.75 17.73 19.22
N VAL A 77 18.61 17.05 19.38
CA VAL A 77 17.60 17.37 20.40
C VAL A 77 17.36 16.12 21.23
N LYS A 78 17.41 16.25 22.54
CA LYS A 78 17.06 15.19 23.49
C LYS A 78 15.74 15.51 24.14
N LEU A 79 14.84 14.54 24.17
CA LEU A 79 13.51 14.67 24.77
C LEU A 79 13.19 13.45 25.63
N ALA A 80 12.58 13.70 26.78
CA ALA A 80 11.95 12.65 27.56
C ALA A 80 10.61 12.29 26.91
N MET A 81 10.49 11.07 26.44
CA MET A 81 9.30 10.57 25.74
C MET A 81 8.55 9.59 26.62
N LYS A 82 7.23 9.67 26.58
CA LYS A 82 6.37 8.61 27.07
C LYS A 82 6.27 7.49 26.04
N ALA A 83 6.09 6.26 26.52
CA ALA A 83 5.80 5.15 25.62
C ALA A 83 4.44 5.32 24.94
N GLY A 84 4.34 4.89 23.70
CA GLY A 84 3.12 5.01 22.92
C GLY A 84 3.34 5.72 21.58
N PRO A 85 2.26 5.89 20.80
CA PRO A 85 2.31 6.61 19.55
C PRO A 85 2.41 8.12 19.79
N HIS A 86 3.37 8.76 19.15
CA HIS A 86 3.58 10.20 19.19
C HIS A 86 3.84 10.73 17.76
N ALA A 87 3.46 11.97 17.51
CA ALA A 87 3.71 12.70 16.29
C ALA A 87 4.81 13.75 16.51
N LEU A 88 6.02 13.46 16.00
CA LEU A 88 7.14 14.40 16.02
C LEU A 88 7.13 15.25 14.76
N GLY A 89 6.94 16.56 14.91
CA GLY A 89 7.05 17.54 13.84
C GLY A 89 8.43 18.21 13.84
N VAL A 90 9.04 18.33 12.68
CA VAL A 90 10.28 19.11 12.47
C VAL A 90 10.06 19.98 11.25
N THR A 91 10.03 21.29 11.39
CA THR A 91 9.65 22.23 10.32
C THR A 91 10.35 23.56 10.46
N PHE A 92 10.42 24.32 9.36
CA PHE A 92 10.96 25.68 9.37
C PHE A 92 9.89 26.71 9.69
N VAL A 93 10.24 27.70 10.50
CA VAL A 93 9.37 28.86 10.72
C VAL A 93 9.34 29.68 9.43
N ARG A 94 8.15 30.01 8.94
CA ARG A 94 7.99 30.84 7.75
C ARG A 94 8.25 32.29 8.12
N LYS A 95 9.33 32.86 7.59
CA LYS A 95 9.60 34.28 7.70
C LYS A 95 9.06 34.98 6.45
N PRO A 96 8.31 36.11 6.59
CA PRO A 96 7.99 36.91 5.40
C PRO A 96 9.28 37.41 4.77
N PRO A 97 9.42 37.38 3.45
CA PRO A 97 10.60 37.94 2.80
C PRO A 97 10.69 39.45 3.09
N PRO A 98 11.88 39.95 3.42
CA PRO A 98 12.05 41.39 3.55
C PRO A 98 11.91 42.03 2.17
N GLY A 99 10.73 42.59 1.85
CA GLY A 99 10.51 43.56 0.76
C GLY A 99 10.97 43.16 -0.64
N ALA A 100 11.14 41.88 -0.96
CA ALA A 100 11.60 41.42 -2.24
C ALA A 100 10.45 40.97 -3.14
N ASP A 101 10.47 41.42 -4.37
CA ASP A 101 9.57 41.02 -5.44
C ASP A 101 9.52 39.49 -5.55
N ASP A 102 8.32 38.92 -5.63
CA ASP A 102 8.02 37.48 -5.66
C ASP A 102 8.74 36.69 -6.78
N VAL A 103 9.34 37.37 -7.75
CA VAL A 103 9.93 36.76 -8.94
C VAL A 103 11.21 35.94 -8.63
N TRP A 104 12.00 36.32 -7.64
CA TRP A 104 13.25 35.62 -7.30
C TRP A 104 13.07 34.37 -6.43
N GLN A 105 11.94 34.23 -5.75
CA GLN A 105 11.65 33.04 -4.92
C GLN A 105 11.38 31.77 -5.73
N VAL A 106 11.03 31.90 -7.01
CA VAL A 106 10.71 30.78 -7.91
C VAL A 106 11.96 29.93 -8.24
N PHE A 107 13.15 30.51 -8.13
CA PHE A 107 14.40 29.86 -8.53
C PHE A 107 15.30 29.46 -7.34
N ALA A 108 14.97 29.82 -6.12
CA ALA A 108 15.76 29.47 -4.95
C ALA A 108 15.29 28.14 -4.37
N ALA A 109 16.16 27.15 -4.31
CA ALA A 109 15.92 25.95 -3.52
C ALA A 109 15.97 26.34 -2.04
N ASN A 110 14.85 26.21 -1.32
CA ASN A 110 14.78 26.49 0.10
C ASN A 110 15.58 25.47 0.93
N SER A 111 16.01 25.92 2.12
CA SER A 111 16.49 25.01 3.16
C SER A 111 15.46 23.94 3.46
N GLY A 112 15.90 22.73 3.75
CA GLY A 112 15.02 21.60 3.95
C GLY A 112 15.54 20.59 4.97
N VAL A 113 14.63 19.92 5.67
CA VAL A 113 14.96 18.76 6.50
C VAL A 113 15.34 17.59 5.60
N GLN A 114 16.56 17.09 5.76
CA GLN A 114 17.10 15.98 4.97
C GLN A 114 16.76 14.63 5.61
N SER A 115 16.96 14.52 6.94
CA SER A 115 16.67 13.32 7.69
C SER A 115 16.48 13.63 9.17
N VAL A 116 15.73 12.78 9.86
CA VAL A 116 15.65 12.74 11.31
C VAL A 116 15.98 11.32 11.75
N ALA A 117 17.05 11.16 12.53
CA ALA A 117 17.41 9.88 13.14
C ALA A 117 16.96 9.89 14.60
N ILE A 118 16.23 8.85 15.00
CA ILE A 118 15.78 8.65 16.39
C ILE A 118 16.67 7.58 17.02
N THR A 119 17.31 7.91 18.12
CA THR A 119 18.17 7.00 18.89
C THR A 119 17.65 6.89 20.32
N GLY A 120 17.46 5.70 20.80
CA GLY A 120 16.93 5.40 22.13
C GLY A 120 16.28 4.01 22.17
N PRO A 121 15.75 3.60 23.32
CA PRO A 121 15.62 4.35 24.59
C PRO A 121 16.97 4.55 25.28
N LEU A 122 17.22 5.77 25.77
CA LEU A 122 18.35 6.11 26.61
C LEU A 122 17.85 6.20 28.06
N ALA A 123 18.50 5.53 28.99
CA ALA A 123 18.10 5.52 30.40
C ALA A 123 16.59 5.30 30.62
N PRO A 124 16.05 4.13 30.27
CA PRO A 124 14.64 3.85 30.42
C PRO A 124 14.18 3.99 31.87
N THR A 125 13.05 4.68 32.07
CA THR A 125 12.52 4.97 33.43
C THR A 125 11.34 4.09 33.79
N ALA A 126 10.60 3.58 32.79
CA ALA A 126 9.45 2.69 32.99
C ALA A 126 9.15 1.85 31.75
N LEU A 127 8.51 0.70 31.97
CA LEU A 127 7.84 -0.08 30.92
C LEU A 127 6.57 0.68 30.54
N GLY A 128 6.60 1.33 29.40
CA GLY A 128 5.48 2.17 28.98
C GLY A 128 4.25 1.39 28.49
N ASP A 129 3.12 2.05 28.49
CA ASP A 129 1.84 1.51 28.03
C ASP A 129 1.64 1.73 26.51
N THR A 130 2.20 0.83 25.70
CA THR A 130 2.05 0.88 24.22
C THR A 130 0.76 0.18 23.75
N PRO A 131 0.22 0.55 22.57
CA PRO A 131 -0.91 -0.19 21.97
C PRO A 131 -0.64 -1.69 21.80
N SER A 132 0.60 -2.08 21.48
CA SER A 132 1.00 -3.49 21.37
C SER A 132 0.98 -4.17 22.74
N ARG A 133 1.51 -3.51 23.77
CA ARG A 133 1.50 -4.03 25.13
C ARG A 133 0.07 -4.27 25.63
N ARG A 134 -0.84 -3.30 25.45
CA ARG A 134 -2.26 -3.44 25.82
C ARG A 134 -2.96 -4.61 25.11
N ARG A 135 -2.57 -4.92 23.89
CA ARG A 135 -3.12 -6.06 23.13
C ARG A 135 -2.58 -7.41 23.58
N ILE A 136 -1.34 -7.44 24.08
CA ILE A 136 -0.67 -8.66 24.54
C ILE A 136 -1.04 -8.93 25.99
N PHE A 137 -0.87 -7.95 26.87
CA PHE A 137 -1.11 -8.06 28.31
C PHE A 137 -2.59 -7.84 28.63
N ILE A 138 -3.41 -8.88 28.33
CA ILE A 138 -4.85 -8.88 28.61
C ILE A 138 -5.17 -9.09 30.09
N CYS A 139 -4.16 -9.36 30.91
CA CYS A 139 -4.20 -9.41 32.36
C CYS A 139 -2.83 -8.99 32.93
N HIS A 140 -2.83 -8.64 34.20
CA HIS A 140 -1.63 -8.41 35.00
C HIS A 140 -1.71 -9.31 36.24
N PRO A 141 -0.62 -9.98 36.65
CA PRO A 141 -0.60 -10.71 37.92
C PRO A 141 -0.79 -9.72 39.06
N ARG A 142 -1.48 -10.15 40.11
CA ARG A 142 -1.56 -9.33 41.34
C ARG A 142 -0.20 -9.19 41.96
N SER A 143 0.20 -7.97 42.27
CA SER A 143 1.40 -7.72 43.08
C SER A 143 1.13 -8.17 44.52
N PRO A 144 2.12 -8.75 45.21
CA PRO A 144 2.01 -9.00 46.66
C PRO A 144 1.68 -7.75 47.48
N ALA A 145 1.96 -6.55 46.93
CA ALA A 145 1.63 -5.26 47.56
C ALA A 145 0.13 -4.90 47.48
N ASP A 146 -0.66 -5.58 46.68
CA ASP A 146 -2.11 -5.32 46.53
C ASP A 146 -2.97 -6.15 47.51
N GLU A 147 -2.34 -6.96 48.39
CA GLU A 147 -3.02 -7.66 49.47
C GLU A 147 -3.27 -6.69 50.62
N THR A 148 -4.30 -5.87 50.52
CA THR A 148 -4.93 -5.27 51.71
C THR A 148 -5.53 -6.39 52.55
N PRO A 149 -5.29 -6.43 53.87
CA PRO A 149 -5.87 -7.46 54.74
C PRO A 149 -7.38 -7.24 54.82
N ALA A 150 -8.11 -7.86 53.93
CA ALA A 150 -9.57 -7.94 54.03
C ALA A 150 -9.92 -8.97 55.12
N SER A 151 -10.62 -8.49 56.12
CA SER A 151 -11.14 -9.22 57.26
C SER A 151 -11.65 -10.64 56.90
N ALA A 152 -11.11 -11.62 57.60
CA ALA A 152 -11.55 -12.99 57.58
C ALA A 152 -13.02 -13.08 58.03
N LYS A 153 -13.94 -13.34 57.11
CA LYS A 153 -15.20 -14.07 57.26
C LYS A 153 -15.98 -14.06 55.94
N ALA A 154 -15.81 -15.09 55.15
CA ALA A 154 -16.85 -15.56 54.20
C ALA A 154 -16.57 -17.01 53.81
N SER A 155 -17.61 -17.80 53.89
CA SER A 155 -17.72 -19.24 53.75
C SER A 155 -17.14 -19.84 52.48
N ALA A 156 -16.56 -21.02 52.63
CA ALA A 156 -16.00 -21.85 51.58
C ALA A 156 -17.05 -22.23 50.52
N GLY A 157 -16.77 -21.89 49.27
CA GLY A 157 -17.48 -22.36 48.12
C GLY A 157 -16.55 -22.51 46.92
N SER A 158 -16.63 -23.62 46.24
CA SER A 158 -15.80 -24.17 45.16
C SER A 158 -15.51 -23.25 43.96
N ARG A 159 -15.97 -21.99 43.94
CA ARG A 159 -15.70 -20.99 42.92
C ARG A 159 -14.45 -20.13 43.19
N ARG A 160 -13.86 -20.18 44.39
CA ARG A 160 -12.68 -19.40 44.74
C ARG A 160 -11.39 -19.93 44.13
N SER A 161 -11.25 -21.24 43.95
CA SER A 161 -10.00 -21.84 43.46
C SER A 161 -9.67 -21.53 42.01
N SER A 162 -10.67 -21.34 41.14
CA SER A 162 -10.42 -21.00 39.71
C SER A 162 -10.07 -19.51 39.50
N LEU A 163 -10.66 -18.61 40.30
CA LEU A 163 -10.37 -17.17 40.22
C LEU A 163 -9.01 -16.81 40.86
N GLU A 164 -8.57 -17.56 41.87
CA GLU A 164 -7.24 -17.36 42.48
C GLU A 164 -6.11 -17.92 41.58
N SER A 165 -6.36 -19.05 40.89
CA SER A 165 -5.40 -19.59 39.92
C SER A 165 -5.22 -18.67 38.70
N ASP A 166 -6.27 -17.98 38.25
CA ASP A 166 -6.23 -17.02 37.13
C ASP A 166 -5.53 -15.70 37.47
N ALA A 167 -5.45 -15.34 38.76
CA ALA A 167 -4.76 -14.14 39.24
C ALA A 167 -3.26 -14.36 39.49
N SER A 168 -2.80 -15.62 39.46
CA SER A 168 -1.36 -15.97 39.58
C SER A 168 -0.59 -15.58 38.34
N GLU A 169 0.75 -15.40 38.46
CA GLU A 169 1.61 -15.14 37.30
C GLU A 169 1.49 -16.22 36.22
N GLY A 170 1.49 -17.50 36.60
CA GLY A 170 1.31 -18.62 35.67
C GLY A 170 -0.05 -18.64 35.00
N GLY A 171 -1.14 -18.35 35.75
CA GLY A 171 -2.49 -18.26 35.20
C GLY A 171 -2.65 -17.11 34.21
N CYS A 172 -2.11 -15.92 34.53
CA CYS A 172 -2.11 -14.79 33.62
C CYS A 172 -1.24 -15.07 32.38
N ALA A 173 -0.04 -15.65 32.53
CA ALA A 173 0.83 -16.05 31.42
C ALA A 173 0.12 -17.03 30.48
N LYS A 174 -0.53 -18.06 31.04
CA LYS A 174 -1.33 -19.02 30.25
C LYS A 174 -2.41 -18.33 29.40
N ARG A 175 -3.13 -17.37 29.97
CA ARG A 175 -4.17 -16.60 29.24
C ARG A 175 -3.58 -15.77 28.12
N ILE A 176 -2.50 -15.01 28.39
CA ILE A 176 -1.81 -14.17 27.40
C ILE A 176 -1.30 -15.04 26.25
N LEU A 177 -0.51 -16.07 26.57
CA LEU A 177 0.12 -16.92 25.55
C LEU A 177 -0.90 -17.73 24.75
N SER A 178 -1.98 -18.19 25.37
CA SER A 178 -3.08 -18.85 24.65
C SER A 178 -3.76 -17.92 23.65
N ALA A 179 -4.06 -16.68 24.05
CA ALA A 179 -4.70 -15.69 23.19
C ALA A 179 -3.81 -15.30 22.00
N VAL A 180 -2.51 -15.10 22.25
CA VAL A 180 -1.54 -14.77 21.20
C VAL A 180 -1.31 -15.95 20.27
N ALA A 181 -1.08 -17.15 20.81
CA ALA A 181 -0.84 -18.36 20.01
C ALA A 181 -2.06 -18.72 19.14
N ARG A 182 -3.27 -18.61 19.65
CA ARG A 182 -4.50 -18.83 18.87
C ARG A 182 -4.54 -17.97 17.62
N ARG A 183 -4.24 -16.68 17.75
CA ARG A 183 -4.19 -15.74 16.62
C ARG A 183 -3.01 -16.03 15.69
N ALA A 184 -1.82 -16.26 16.24
CA ALA A 184 -0.60 -16.50 15.49
C ALA A 184 -0.69 -17.80 14.68
N PHE A 185 -1.18 -18.88 15.27
CA PHE A 185 -1.33 -20.18 14.61
C PHE A 185 -2.60 -20.27 13.76
N ARG A 186 -3.51 -19.30 13.90
CA ARG A 186 -4.79 -19.21 13.16
C ARG A 186 -5.68 -20.44 13.38
N GLN A 187 -5.58 -21.04 14.55
CA GLN A 187 -6.31 -22.26 14.94
C GLN A 187 -6.44 -22.34 16.46
N PRO A 188 -7.33 -23.18 17.01
CA PRO A 188 -7.32 -23.50 18.43
C PRO A 188 -5.95 -24.01 18.88
N VAL A 189 -5.52 -23.64 20.07
CA VAL A 189 -4.30 -24.15 20.70
C VAL A 189 -4.60 -25.34 21.57
N THR A 190 -3.73 -26.34 21.54
CA THR A 190 -3.82 -27.54 22.36
C THR A 190 -3.16 -27.32 23.72
N ASP A 191 -3.47 -28.18 24.72
CA ASP A 191 -2.80 -28.13 26.01
C ASP A 191 -1.27 -28.36 25.87
N ALA A 192 -0.84 -29.20 24.94
CA ALA A 192 0.58 -29.42 24.64
C ALA A 192 1.26 -28.15 24.09
N ASP A 193 0.57 -27.39 23.23
CA ASP A 193 1.07 -26.10 22.74
C ASP A 193 1.28 -25.14 23.90
N ILE A 194 0.29 -25.05 24.79
CA ILE A 194 0.34 -24.15 25.95
C ILE A 194 1.44 -24.56 26.92
N GLN A 195 1.59 -25.86 27.19
CA GLN A 195 2.66 -26.36 28.06
C GLN A 195 4.04 -25.96 27.54
N THR A 196 4.28 -26.16 26.23
CA THR A 196 5.52 -25.73 25.60
C THR A 196 5.76 -24.22 25.77
N LEU A 197 4.75 -23.38 25.60
CA LEU A 197 4.88 -21.92 25.74
C LEU A 197 5.14 -21.52 27.20
N LEU A 198 4.56 -22.23 28.16
CA LEU A 198 4.79 -21.99 29.59
C LEU A 198 6.20 -22.39 30.02
N GLU A 199 6.81 -23.43 29.46
CA GLU A 199 8.22 -23.78 29.70
C GLU A 199 9.18 -22.64 29.29
N PHE A 200 8.90 -21.99 28.13
CA PHE A 200 9.67 -20.81 27.71
C PHE A 200 9.37 -19.61 28.62
N PHE A 201 8.13 -19.41 29.03
CA PHE A 201 7.77 -18.37 30.00
C PHE A 201 8.53 -18.55 31.31
N GLU A 202 8.55 -19.73 31.91
CA GLU A 202 9.25 -20.00 33.16
C GLU A 202 10.75 -19.73 33.04
N THR A 203 11.36 -20.06 31.90
CA THR A 203 12.78 -19.78 31.64
C THR A 203 13.04 -18.28 31.63
N GLY A 204 12.25 -17.49 30.96
CA GLY A 204 12.37 -16.04 30.89
C GLY A 204 12.02 -15.38 32.23
N GLN A 205 11.00 -15.89 32.94
CA GLN A 205 10.60 -15.41 34.27
C GLN A 205 11.74 -15.50 35.30
N LYS A 206 12.47 -16.62 35.32
CA LYS A 206 13.62 -16.80 36.19
C LYS A 206 14.75 -15.81 35.89
N ALA A 207 14.90 -15.39 34.65
CA ALA A 207 15.93 -14.47 34.19
C ALA A 207 15.59 -12.98 34.44
N GLY A 208 14.30 -12.58 34.31
CA GLY A 208 13.93 -11.17 34.32
C GLY A 208 12.49 -10.87 34.74
N GLY A 209 11.80 -11.78 35.42
CA GLY A 209 10.42 -11.59 35.91
C GLY A 209 9.34 -11.82 34.83
N PHE A 210 8.10 -11.43 35.16
CA PHE A 210 6.91 -11.77 34.38
C PHE A 210 7.00 -11.32 32.91
N ASP A 211 7.43 -10.08 32.65
CA ASP A 211 7.53 -9.53 31.31
C ASP A 211 8.56 -10.27 30.45
N ALA A 212 9.73 -10.61 31.02
CA ALA A 212 10.73 -11.40 30.34
C ALA A 212 10.24 -12.84 30.05
N GLY A 213 9.42 -13.39 30.93
CA GLY A 213 8.74 -14.65 30.67
C GLY A 213 7.80 -14.58 29.48
N ILE A 214 6.95 -13.53 29.40
CA ILE A 214 6.06 -13.32 28.25
C ILE A 214 6.87 -13.10 26.96
N GLU A 215 7.99 -12.36 27.02
CA GLU A 215 8.88 -12.15 25.87
C GLU A 215 9.40 -13.47 25.31
N GLN A 216 9.88 -14.38 26.15
CA GLN A 216 10.37 -15.70 25.72
C GLN A 216 9.25 -16.56 25.14
N GLY A 217 8.06 -16.55 25.75
CA GLY A 217 6.89 -17.22 25.20
C GLY A 217 6.48 -16.67 23.82
N LEU A 218 6.52 -15.34 23.65
CA LEU A 218 6.28 -14.68 22.35
C LEU A 218 7.35 -15.05 21.32
N ALA A 219 8.63 -15.07 21.69
CA ALA A 219 9.72 -15.46 20.81
C ALA A 219 9.50 -16.90 20.29
N ARG A 220 9.05 -17.83 21.15
CA ARG A 220 8.70 -19.20 20.74
C ARG A 220 7.53 -19.24 19.76
N VAL A 221 6.50 -18.40 19.96
CA VAL A 221 5.37 -18.27 19.00
C VAL A 221 5.84 -17.77 17.65
N LEU A 222 6.71 -16.76 17.61
CA LEU A 222 7.15 -16.11 16.37
C LEU A 222 8.05 -16.99 15.49
N VAL A 223 8.76 -17.98 16.08
CA VAL A 223 9.56 -18.95 15.31
C VAL A 223 8.79 -20.22 14.95
N ASP A 224 7.55 -20.38 15.40
CA ASP A 224 6.76 -21.57 15.11
C ASP A 224 6.42 -21.64 13.62
N PRO A 225 6.62 -22.80 12.95
CA PRO A 225 6.26 -22.97 11.53
C PRO A 225 4.81 -22.58 11.20
N ARG A 226 3.88 -22.76 12.13
CA ARG A 226 2.47 -22.38 11.96
C ARG A 226 2.27 -20.87 11.89
N PHE A 227 3.16 -20.07 12.52
CA PHE A 227 3.17 -18.63 12.39
C PHE A 227 3.84 -18.20 11.09
N VAL A 228 5.05 -18.71 10.84
CA VAL A 228 5.90 -18.29 9.70
C VAL A 228 5.28 -18.68 8.35
N PHE A 229 4.65 -19.87 8.27
CA PHE A 229 4.09 -20.40 7.03
C PHE A 229 2.57 -20.53 7.10
N ARG A 230 1.93 -20.38 5.95
CA ARG A 230 0.53 -20.77 5.75
C ARG A 230 0.49 -22.20 5.24
N LEU A 231 0.52 -23.14 6.17
CA LEU A 231 0.46 -24.57 5.85
C LEU A 231 -1.00 -25.00 5.68
N GLU A 232 -1.30 -25.63 4.56
CA GLU A 232 -2.57 -26.28 4.29
C GLU A 232 -2.34 -27.78 4.33
N ARG A 233 -3.05 -28.46 5.23
CA ARG A 233 -2.86 -29.89 5.47
C ARG A 233 -3.76 -30.70 4.57
N GLU A 234 -3.23 -31.74 3.96
CA GLU A 234 -4.03 -32.72 3.25
C GLU A 234 -4.84 -33.56 4.27
N PRO A 235 -6.18 -33.66 4.10
CA PRO A 235 -6.95 -34.63 4.89
C PRO A 235 -6.50 -36.06 4.61
N ALA A 236 -6.50 -36.89 5.67
CA ALA A 236 -5.98 -38.29 5.59
C ALA A 236 -6.66 -39.15 4.52
N ASN A 237 -7.92 -38.87 4.21
CA ASN A 237 -8.72 -39.68 3.27
C ASN A 237 -8.80 -39.10 1.86
N THR A 238 -7.85 -38.25 1.47
CA THR A 238 -7.83 -37.67 0.11
C THR A 238 -7.27 -38.67 -0.91
N ILE A 239 -7.88 -38.69 -2.09
CA ILE A 239 -7.46 -39.53 -3.21
C ILE A 239 -6.51 -38.74 -4.10
N ASP A 240 -5.40 -39.36 -4.51
CA ASP A 240 -4.41 -38.77 -5.41
C ASP A 240 -5.03 -38.28 -6.72
N GLY A 241 -4.68 -37.08 -7.14
CA GLY A 241 -5.23 -36.44 -8.33
C GLY A 241 -6.70 -36.00 -8.22
N LYS A 242 -7.32 -36.09 -7.05
CA LYS A 242 -8.68 -35.58 -6.82
C LYS A 242 -8.66 -34.27 -6.03
N PRO A 243 -9.60 -33.35 -6.30
CA PRO A 243 -9.75 -32.13 -5.52
C PRO A 243 -10.35 -32.44 -4.15
N TYR A 244 -9.89 -31.73 -3.13
CA TYR A 244 -10.46 -31.75 -1.79
C TYR A 244 -10.72 -30.32 -1.30
N ARG A 245 -11.71 -30.18 -0.42
CA ARG A 245 -12.00 -28.89 0.22
C ARG A 245 -10.98 -28.60 1.31
N VAL A 246 -10.46 -27.38 1.34
CA VAL A 246 -9.64 -26.91 2.47
C VAL A 246 -10.52 -26.82 3.73
N SER A 247 -9.93 -26.99 4.91
CA SER A 247 -10.65 -26.82 6.17
C SER A 247 -11.14 -25.37 6.34
N ASP A 248 -12.15 -25.16 7.18
CA ASP A 248 -12.67 -23.83 7.46
C ASP A 248 -11.60 -22.90 8.09
N LEU A 249 -10.66 -23.45 8.87
CA LEU A 249 -9.52 -22.69 9.41
C LEU A 249 -8.56 -22.23 8.31
N GLU A 250 -8.29 -23.09 7.35
CA GLU A 250 -7.48 -22.75 6.18
C GLU A 250 -8.21 -21.75 5.27
N LEU A 251 -9.53 -21.92 5.09
CA LEU A 251 -10.37 -20.97 4.36
C LEU A 251 -10.39 -19.60 5.04
N ALA A 252 -10.49 -19.54 6.37
CA ALA A 252 -10.38 -18.29 7.13
C ALA A 252 -9.01 -17.61 6.92
N SER A 253 -7.94 -18.40 6.91
CA SER A 253 -6.60 -17.90 6.61
C SER A 253 -6.51 -17.37 5.16
N ARG A 254 -7.00 -18.12 4.15
CA ARG A 254 -7.06 -17.65 2.76
C ARG A 254 -7.81 -16.33 2.65
N LEU A 255 -9.00 -16.25 3.21
CA LEU A 255 -9.87 -15.08 3.14
C LEU A 255 -9.23 -13.86 3.81
N SER A 256 -8.64 -14.01 4.99
CA SER A 256 -8.02 -12.90 5.70
C SER A 256 -6.75 -12.37 5.00
N PHE A 257 -5.90 -13.24 4.49
CA PHE A 257 -4.73 -12.80 3.71
C PHE A 257 -5.12 -12.20 2.37
N PHE A 258 -6.17 -12.69 1.73
CA PHE A 258 -6.70 -12.10 0.51
C PHE A 258 -7.20 -10.66 0.74
N LEU A 259 -8.09 -10.46 1.72
CA LEU A 259 -8.76 -9.19 1.91
C LEU A 259 -7.98 -8.19 2.78
N TRP A 260 -7.22 -8.68 3.76
CA TRP A 260 -6.53 -7.84 4.75
C TRP A 260 -5.01 -7.93 4.72
N SER A 261 -4.44 -8.88 3.95
CA SER A 261 -2.99 -9.21 4.00
C SER A 261 -2.50 -9.45 5.43
N SER A 262 -3.33 -9.99 6.27
CA SER A 262 -3.10 -10.20 7.70
C SER A 262 -3.82 -11.46 8.18
N ILE A 263 -3.52 -11.85 9.43
CA ILE A 263 -4.19 -12.99 10.10
C ILE A 263 -5.68 -12.73 10.30
N PRO A 264 -6.51 -13.80 10.37
CA PRO A 264 -7.93 -13.68 10.69
C PRO A 264 -8.14 -13.06 12.08
N ASP A 265 -9.23 -12.32 12.24
CA ASP A 265 -9.68 -11.86 13.56
C ASP A 265 -10.42 -12.97 14.33
N ASP A 266 -10.68 -12.72 15.62
CA ASP A 266 -11.34 -13.70 16.47
C ASP A 266 -12.72 -14.09 15.95
N THR A 267 -13.47 -13.13 15.39
CA THR A 267 -14.81 -13.40 14.80
C THR A 267 -14.73 -14.40 13.65
N LEU A 268 -13.79 -14.23 12.74
CA LEU A 268 -13.60 -15.14 11.61
C LEU A 268 -13.08 -16.51 12.07
N LEU A 269 -12.17 -16.52 13.06
CA LEU A 269 -11.69 -17.77 13.66
C LEU A 269 -12.79 -18.54 14.38
N ASP A 270 -13.69 -17.86 15.12
CA ASP A 270 -14.80 -18.50 15.82
C ASP A 270 -15.77 -19.17 14.86
N VAL A 271 -16.07 -18.53 13.72
CA VAL A 271 -16.90 -19.11 12.66
C VAL A 271 -16.20 -20.33 12.03
N ALA A 272 -14.90 -20.24 11.80
CA ALA A 272 -14.12 -21.34 11.23
C ALA A 272 -14.00 -22.54 12.19
N VAL A 273 -13.82 -22.29 13.49
CA VAL A 273 -13.78 -23.34 14.52
C VAL A 273 -15.12 -24.08 14.63
N LYS A 274 -16.25 -23.37 14.43
CA LYS A 274 -17.58 -23.98 14.38
C LYS A 274 -17.80 -24.84 13.13
N GLY A 275 -16.92 -24.76 12.13
CA GLY A 275 -17.04 -25.51 10.89
C GLY A 275 -18.19 -25.05 9.99
N THR A 276 -18.56 -23.75 10.05
CA THR A 276 -19.67 -23.17 9.26
C THR A 276 -19.21 -22.15 8.22
N LEU A 277 -17.92 -21.83 8.16
CA LEU A 277 -17.41 -20.81 7.24
C LEU A 277 -17.60 -21.19 5.75
N HIS A 278 -17.56 -22.48 5.43
CA HIS A 278 -17.76 -22.97 4.06
C HIS A 278 -19.20 -22.84 3.56
N GLU A 279 -20.18 -22.60 4.46
CA GLU A 279 -21.57 -22.38 4.06
C GLU A 279 -21.68 -21.08 3.24
N PRO A 280 -22.33 -21.11 2.05
CA PRO A 280 -22.32 -19.97 1.12
C PRO A 280 -22.82 -18.66 1.72
N ALA A 281 -23.84 -18.71 2.58
CA ALA A 281 -24.39 -17.52 3.24
C ALA A 281 -23.45 -16.96 4.31
N VAL A 282 -22.81 -17.83 5.10
CA VAL A 282 -21.85 -17.45 6.14
C VAL A 282 -20.59 -16.88 5.51
N LEU A 283 -20.07 -17.52 4.47
CA LEU A 283 -18.90 -17.05 3.72
C LEU A 283 -19.16 -15.66 3.12
N GLU A 284 -20.33 -15.45 2.52
CA GLU A 284 -20.71 -14.14 1.99
C GLU A 284 -20.80 -13.09 3.09
N GLN A 285 -21.45 -13.39 4.21
CA GLN A 285 -21.56 -12.49 5.35
C GLN A 285 -20.19 -12.05 5.87
N GLN A 286 -19.28 -13.00 6.07
CA GLN A 286 -17.92 -12.70 6.54
C GLN A 286 -17.13 -11.91 5.49
N THR A 287 -17.23 -12.24 4.21
CA THR A 287 -16.57 -11.50 3.13
C THR A 287 -17.03 -10.04 3.09
N ARG A 288 -18.34 -9.78 3.15
CA ARG A 288 -18.88 -8.40 3.17
C ARG A 288 -18.44 -7.62 4.41
N ARG A 289 -18.48 -8.27 5.59
CA ARG A 289 -17.97 -7.67 6.83
C ARG A 289 -16.49 -7.27 6.68
N MET A 290 -15.68 -8.15 6.11
CA MET A 290 -14.25 -7.92 5.96
C MET A 290 -13.93 -6.86 4.91
N LEU A 291 -14.72 -6.73 3.85
CA LEU A 291 -14.57 -5.64 2.88
C LEU A 291 -14.91 -4.26 3.48
N ALA A 292 -15.86 -4.22 4.43
CA ALA A 292 -16.22 -2.99 5.14
C ALA A 292 -15.20 -2.60 6.22
N ASP A 293 -14.34 -3.52 6.68
CA ASP A 293 -13.33 -3.27 7.71
C ASP A 293 -12.20 -2.35 7.18
N PRO A 294 -11.67 -1.42 7.99
CA PRO A 294 -10.50 -0.60 7.61
C PRO A 294 -9.29 -1.39 7.11
N LYS A 295 -9.08 -2.63 7.56
CA LYS A 295 -8.00 -3.51 7.10
C LYS A 295 -8.10 -3.85 5.61
N ALA A 296 -9.30 -3.75 5.00
CA ALA A 296 -9.48 -3.96 3.56
C ALA A 296 -8.70 -2.97 2.69
N ARG A 297 -8.18 -1.86 3.28
CA ARG A 297 -7.20 -0.99 2.63
C ARG A 297 -5.97 -1.76 2.12
N ALA A 298 -5.69 -2.93 2.68
CA ALA A 298 -4.64 -3.82 2.18
C ALA A 298 -4.84 -4.23 0.71
N LEU A 299 -6.09 -4.38 0.24
CA LEU A 299 -6.37 -4.61 -1.18
C LEU A 299 -5.88 -3.45 -2.04
N VAL A 300 -6.08 -2.21 -1.59
CA VAL A 300 -5.62 -1.03 -2.32
C VAL A 300 -4.09 -0.97 -2.37
N THR A 301 -3.43 -1.10 -1.22
CA THR A 301 -1.97 -0.91 -1.11
C THR A 301 -1.18 -2.10 -1.66
N ASN A 302 -1.69 -3.32 -1.49
CA ASN A 302 -0.98 -4.54 -1.91
C ASN A 302 -1.44 -5.00 -3.30
N PHE A 303 -2.71 -5.32 -3.49
CA PHE A 303 -3.21 -5.75 -4.80
C PHE A 303 -3.14 -4.61 -5.82
N GLY A 304 -3.78 -3.45 -5.54
CA GLY A 304 -3.76 -2.30 -6.43
C GLY A 304 -2.34 -1.77 -6.68
N GLY A 305 -1.52 -1.71 -5.62
CA GLY A 305 -0.12 -1.29 -5.73
C GLY A 305 0.74 -2.16 -6.65
N GLN A 306 0.45 -3.47 -6.75
CA GLN A 306 1.10 -4.40 -7.68
C GLN A 306 0.48 -4.32 -9.07
N TRP A 307 -0.84 -4.48 -9.18
CA TRP A 307 -1.56 -4.51 -10.45
C TRP A 307 -1.32 -3.24 -11.27
N LEU A 308 -1.38 -2.06 -10.63
CA LEU A 308 -1.27 -0.76 -11.31
C LEU A 308 0.17 -0.19 -11.31
N TYR A 309 1.16 -0.96 -10.89
CA TYR A 309 2.59 -0.59 -10.82
C TYR A 309 2.88 0.62 -9.92
N LEU A 310 2.00 0.93 -8.94
CA LEU A 310 2.20 2.06 -8.03
C LEU A 310 3.46 1.91 -7.17
N ARG A 311 3.93 0.69 -6.96
CA ARG A 311 5.17 0.41 -6.24
C ARG A 311 6.41 0.89 -7.02
N GLU A 312 6.33 0.98 -8.35
CA GLU A 312 7.41 1.41 -9.22
C GLU A 312 7.55 2.93 -9.28
N LEU A 313 6.55 3.69 -8.85
CA LEU A 313 6.62 5.15 -8.80
C LEU A 313 7.85 5.66 -8.02
N LYS A 314 8.28 4.95 -6.97
CA LYS A 314 9.48 5.29 -6.20
C LYS A 314 10.77 5.26 -7.03
N ASN A 315 10.78 4.49 -8.12
CA ASN A 315 11.93 4.32 -9.01
C ASN A 315 11.95 5.33 -10.16
N ALA A 316 10.81 5.96 -10.47
CA ALA A 316 10.74 6.98 -11.51
C ALA A 316 11.61 8.21 -11.15
N ARG A 317 12.37 8.72 -12.11
CA ARG A 317 13.26 9.87 -11.95
C ARG A 317 13.03 10.85 -13.10
N PRO A 318 11.86 11.52 -13.16
CA PRO A 318 11.57 12.43 -14.26
C PRO A 318 12.43 13.68 -14.19
N GLU A 319 13.00 14.05 -15.33
CA GLU A 319 13.70 15.32 -15.55
C GLU A 319 12.70 16.39 -15.99
N ALA A 320 11.89 16.85 -15.04
CA ALA A 320 10.84 17.84 -15.31
C ALA A 320 10.89 18.96 -14.28
N ALA A 321 10.93 20.21 -14.75
CA ALA A 321 10.90 21.36 -13.87
C ALA A 321 9.63 21.37 -12.99
N GLY A 322 9.82 21.57 -11.68
CA GLY A 322 8.74 21.58 -10.69
C GLY A 322 8.19 20.22 -10.32
N PHE A 323 8.79 19.11 -10.79
CA PHE A 323 8.46 17.78 -10.26
C PHE A 323 9.12 17.59 -8.89
N THR A 324 8.31 17.22 -7.89
CA THR A 324 8.76 17.05 -6.51
C THR A 324 8.35 15.69 -5.98
N GLU A 325 8.97 15.26 -4.87
CA GLU A 325 8.54 14.03 -4.17
C GLU A 325 7.10 14.15 -3.66
N ASN A 326 6.68 15.34 -3.20
CA ASN A 326 5.30 15.56 -2.78
C ASN A 326 4.33 15.33 -3.94
N LEU A 327 4.65 15.82 -5.14
CA LEU A 327 3.82 15.57 -6.33
C LEU A 327 3.74 14.06 -6.66
N ARG A 328 4.85 13.34 -6.58
CA ARG A 328 4.89 11.88 -6.75
C ARG A 328 3.99 11.16 -5.75
N GLN A 329 4.06 11.56 -4.48
CA GLN A 329 3.21 11.00 -3.42
C GLN A 329 1.73 11.35 -3.66
N SER A 330 1.44 12.57 -4.11
CA SER A 330 0.07 13.00 -4.45
C SER A 330 -0.50 12.18 -5.62
N MET A 331 0.27 11.93 -6.67
CA MET A 331 -0.11 11.05 -7.79
C MET A 331 -0.39 9.61 -7.34
N ARG A 332 0.46 9.07 -6.47
CA ARG A 332 0.24 7.75 -5.89
C ARG A 332 -1.05 7.72 -5.08
N ARG A 333 -1.22 8.70 -4.20
CA ARG A 333 -2.38 8.78 -3.30
C ARG A 333 -3.69 8.98 -4.05
N GLU A 334 -3.70 9.71 -5.15
CA GLU A 334 -4.84 9.86 -6.07
C GLU A 334 -5.38 8.49 -6.51
N THR A 335 -4.51 7.65 -7.05
CA THR A 335 -4.89 6.33 -7.57
C THR A 335 -5.29 5.37 -6.45
N GLU A 336 -4.57 5.41 -5.32
CA GLU A 336 -4.95 4.64 -4.13
C GLU A 336 -6.36 5.03 -3.66
N MET A 337 -6.70 6.33 -3.62
CA MET A 337 -8.02 6.80 -3.18
C MET A 337 -9.13 6.50 -4.20
N LEU A 338 -8.84 6.52 -5.49
CA LEU A 338 -9.80 6.07 -6.50
C LEU A 338 -10.14 4.59 -6.30
N LEU A 339 -9.13 3.75 -6.16
CA LEU A 339 -9.35 2.32 -5.90
C LEU A 339 -10.01 2.08 -4.52
N GLU A 340 -9.61 2.84 -3.49
CA GLU A 340 -10.23 2.79 -2.17
C GLU A 340 -11.72 3.14 -2.22
N SER A 341 -12.13 4.13 -3.02
CA SER A 341 -13.54 4.50 -3.21
C SER A 341 -14.34 3.38 -3.90
N ILE A 342 -13.73 2.69 -4.88
CA ILE A 342 -14.37 1.55 -5.55
C ILE A 342 -14.60 0.39 -4.56
N VAL A 343 -13.61 0.08 -3.75
CA VAL A 343 -13.68 -1.01 -2.77
C VAL A 343 -14.67 -0.69 -1.64
N ARG A 344 -14.60 0.52 -1.05
CA ARG A 344 -15.39 0.88 0.14
C ARG A 344 -16.84 1.26 -0.15
N GLU A 345 -17.06 1.92 -1.29
CA GLU A 345 -18.41 2.33 -1.71
C GLU A 345 -19.10 1.24 -2.54
N ASP A 346 -18.42 0.10 -2.72
CA ASP A 346 -18.87 -1.03 -3.55
C ASP A 346 -19.29 -0.59 -4.95
N ARG A 347 -18.45 0.21 -5.60
CA ARG A 347 -18.72 0.74 -6.93
C ARG A 347 -18.37 -0.29 -8.02
N SER A 348 -18.80 0.02 -9.25
CA SER A 348 -18.38 -0.74 -10.42
C SER A 348 -16.87 -0.66 -10.61
N VAL A 349 -16.21 -1.77 -10.93
CA VAL A 349 -14.80 -1.78 -11.29
C VAL A 349 -14.53 -0.99 -12.58
N LEU A 350 -15.55 -0.74 -13.41
CA LEU A 350 -15.48 0.11 -14.59
C LEU A 350 -15.17 1.58 -14.25
N ASP A 351 -15.40 2.01 -13.01
CA ASP A 351 -15.03 3.34 -12.54
C ASP A 351 -13.51 3.58 -12.61
N LEU A 352 -12.69 2.53 -12.58
CA LEU A 352 -11.26 2.68 -12.88
C LEU A 352 -11.01 3.28 -14.26
N LEU A 353 -11.87 3.02 -15.22
CA LEU A 353 -11.74 3.59 -16.56
C LEU A 353 -12.54 4.90 -16.73
N ASN A 354 -13.71 5.01 -16.07
CA ASN A 354 -14.69 6.04 -16.42
C ASN A 354 -15.09 6.98 -15.28
N ALA A 355 -14.46 6.91 -14.11
CA ALA A 355 -14.80 7.82 -13.02
C ALA A 355 -14.74 9.28 -13.50
N ASP A 356 -15.82 10.03 -13.29
CA ASP A 356 -15.94 11.46 -13.55
C ASP A 356 -15.48 12.32 -12.36
N TYR A 357 -14.78 11.70 -11.43
CA TYR A 357 -14.18 12.31 -10.26
C TYR A 357 -12.76 11.78 -10.04
N THR A 358 -11.97 12.55 -9.30
CA THR A 358 -10.67 12.12 -8.79
C THR A 358 -10.42 12.67 -7.39
N PHE A 359 -9.25 12.37 -6.82
CA PHE A 359 -8.85 12.83 -5.50
C PHE A 359 -7.56 13.62 -5.61
N VAL A 360 -7.60 14.89 -5.22
CA VAL A 360 -6.45 15.79 -5.31
C VAL A 360 -6.23 16.58 -4.02
N ASP A 361 -4.97 16.89 -3.74
CA ASP A 361 -4.53 17.98 -2.89
C ASP A 361 -4.21 19.22 -3.74
N GLU A 362 -3.78 20.31 -3.12
CA GLU A 362 -3.39 21.53 -3.85
C GLU A 362 -2.24 21.29 -4.84
N THR A 363 -1.26 20.47 -4.46
CA THR A 363 -0.07 20.17 -5.28
C THR A 363 -0.48 19.50 -6.59
N LEU A 364 -1.30 18.47 -6.51
CA LEU A 364 -1.74 17.73 -7.68
C LEU A 364 -2.77 18.51 -8.51
N ALA A 365 -3.66 19.25 -7.84
CA ALA A 365 -4.62 20.11 -8.52
C ALA A 365 -3.94 21.19 -9.36
N LYS A 366 -2.93 21.87 -8.83
CA LYS A 366 -2.08 22.82 -9.59
C LYS A 366 -1.40 22.15 -10.77
N HIS A 367 -0.87 20.96 -10.58
CA HIS A 367 -0.21 20.18 -11.63
C HIS A 367 -1.16 19.85 -12.80
N TYR A 368 -2.42 19.54 -12.50
CA TYR A 368 -3.45 19.26 -13.49
C TYR A 368 -4.18 20.51 -14.03
N GLY A 369 -3.87 21.69 -13.48
CA GLY A 369 -4.59 22.93 -13.83
C GLY A 369 -6.02 23.00 -13.26
N MET A 370 -6.32 22.24 -12.20
CA MET A 370 -7.64 22.26 -11.54
C MET A 370 -7.73 23.46 -10.58
N PRO A 371 -8.70 24.37 -10.76
CA PRO A 371 -8.84 25.54 -9.91
C PRO A 371 -9.47 25.21 -8.55
N ASN A 372 -9.37 26.16 -7.60
CA ASN A 372 -10.12 26.18 -6.34
C ASN A 372 -9.81 25.04 -5.33
N VAL A 373 -8.73 24.30 -5.50
CA VAL A 373 -8.22 23.32 -4.53
C VAL A 373 -7.07 23.95 -3.75
N ARG A 374 -7.20 24.03 -2.42
CA ARG A 374 -6.20 24.62 -1.51
C ARG A 374 -5.85 23.65 -0.38
N GLY A 375 -4.58 23.68 0.04
CA GLY A 375 -4.05 22.88 1.16
C GLY A 375 -3.75 21.43 0.81
N SER A 376 -3.10 20.75 1.73
CA SER A 376 -2.58 19.39 1.55
C SER A 376 -3.60 18.27 1.76
N ARG A 377 -4.83 18.62 2.22
CA ARG A 377 -5.89 17.61 2.41
C ARG A 377 -6.45 17.16 1.07
N PHE A 378 -6.41 15.86 0.81
CA PHE A 378 -7.08 15.25 -0.33
C PHE A 378 -8.60 15.37 -0.25
N ARG A 379 -9.22 15.68 -1.37
CA ARG A 379 -10.68 15.74 -1.51
C ARG A 379 -11.10 15.20 -2.87
N ARG A 380 -12.30 14.65 -2.90
CA ARG A 380 -12.95 14.24 -4.16
C ARG A 380 -13.35 15.50 -4.93
N VAL A 381 -12.98 15.57 -6.19
CA VAL A 381 -13.35 16.65 -7.11
C VAL A 381 -13.90 16.05 -8.40
N ALA A 382 -14.86 16.75 -9.03
CA ALA A 382 -15.35 16.37 -10.35
C ALA A 382 -14.26 16.62 -11.41
N VAL A 383 -14.14 15.70 -12.35
CA VAL A 383 -13.27 15.82 -13.52
C VAL A 383 -14.07 16.33 -14.70
N THR A 384 -13.95 17.61 -15.00
CA THR A 384 -14.65 18.27 -16.11
C THR A 384 -14.01 17.99 -17.46
N ASP A 385 -12.69 17.80 -17.49
CA ASP A 385 -11.94 17.40 -18.68
C ASP A 385 -12.10 15.89 -18.92
N GLU A 386 -12.82 15.51 -19.95
CA GLU A 386 -13.03 14.10 -20.29
C GLU A 386 -11.72 13.34 -20.53
N ALA A 387 -10.67 13.98 -21.00
CA ALA A 387 -9.37 13.34 -21.24
C ALA A 387 -8.75 12.82 -19.94
N ARG A 388 -9.05 13.43 -18.78
CA ARG A 388 -8.54 13.03 -17.47
C ARG A 388 -9.40 12.03 -16.70
N ARG A 389 -10.56 11.62 -17.23
CA ARG A 389 -11.41 10.67 -16.54
C ARG A 389 -10.71 9.31 -16.37
N GLY A 390 -10.87 8.74 -15.17
CA GLY A 390 -10.35 7.42 -14.83
C GLY A 390 -8.83 7.35 -14.79
N LEU A 391 -8.32 6.14 -14.69
CA LEU A 391 -6.90 5.83 -14.48
C LEU A 391 -5.98 6.34 -15.59
N LEU A 392 -6.43 6.30 -16.86
CA LEU A 392 -5.63 6.73 -18.01
C LEU A 392 -5.25 8.21 -17.99
N GLY A 393 -6.01 9.04 -17.26
CA GLY A 393 -5.74 10.45 -17.07
C GLY A 393 -4.90 10.76 -15.82
N GLN A 394 -4.58 9.78 -14.98
CA GLN A 394 -3.87 9.99 -13.73
C GLN A 394 -2.35 10.04 -13.90
N GLY A 395 -1.72 10.95 -13.16
CA GLY A 395 -0.27 11.17 -13.21
C GLY A 395 0.55 9.94 -12.80
N SER A 396 0.05 9.09 -11.91
CA SER A 396 0.72 7.86 -11.50
C SER A 396 0.96 6.90 -12.66
N PHE A 397 -0.08 6.62 -13.46
CA PHE A 397 -0.01 5.78 -14.65
C PHE A 397 0.91 6.40 -15.71
N LEU A 398 0.72 7.71 -16.00
CA LEU A 398 1.48 8.42 -17.02
C LEU A 398 2.97 8.51 -16.69
N LEU A 399 3.30 8.68 -15.40
CA LEU A 399 4.68 8.72 -14.92
C LEU A 399 5.35 7.34 -14.98
N VAL A 400 4.71 6.29 -14.48
CA VAL A 400 5.31 4.95 -14.40
C VAL A 400 5.49 4.30 -15.78
N THR A 401 4.79 4.81 -16.79
CA THR A 401 4.89 4.37 -18.18
C THR A 401 5.69 5.30 -19.09
N SER A 402 6.49 6.18 -18.50
CA SER A 402 7.36 7.12 -19.19
C SER A 402 8.82 6.91 -18.81
N VAL A 403 9.74 7.52 -19.56
CA VAL A 403 11.17 7.57 -19.22
C VAL A 403 11.51 8.93 -18.59
N ALA A 404 12.77 9.14 -18.20
CA ALA A 404 13.15 10.31 -17.41
C ALA A 404 12.80 11.66 -18.05
N ASN A 405 12.96 11.79 -19.35
CA ASN A 405 12.87 13.07 -20.08
C ASN A 405 11.85 13.08 -21.23
N ARG A 406 11.11 12.01 -21.44
CA ARG A 406 10.10 11.91 -22.50
C ARG A 406 9.05 10.87 -22.23
N THR A 407 7.98 10.90 -22.98
CA THR A 407 6.95 9.86 -23.03
C THR A 407 7.47 8.58 -23.68
N SER A 408 6.77 7.48 -23.42
CA SER A 408 7.03 6.20 -24.08
C SER A 408 5.72 5.57 -24.56
N PRO A 409 5.28 5.82 -25.80
CA PRO A 409 4.10 5.19 -26.37
C PRO A 409 4.13 3.66 -26.25
N VAL A 410 5.31 3.06 -26.44
CA VAL A 410 5.51 1.61 -26.28
C VAL A 410 5.14 1.16 -24.87
N SER A 411 5.69 1.82 -23.85
CA SER A 411 5.44 1.46 -22.45
C SER A 411 3.98 1.69 -22.06
N ARG A 412 3.37 2.80 -22.52
CA ARG A 412 1.95 3.11 -22.30
C ARG A 412 1.05 2.04 -22.93
N GLY A 413 1.29 1.72 -24.21
CA GLY A 413 0.53 0.71 -24.93
C GLY A 413 0.69 -0.69 -24.34
N LYS A 414 1.94 -1.09 -24.03
CA LYS A 414 2.23 -2.34 -23.34
C LYS A 414 1.47 -2.45 -22.03
N TRP A 415 1.53 -1.41 -21.20
CA TRP A 415 0.87 -1.41 -19.90
C TRP A 415 -0.66 -1.57 -20.01
N VAL A 416 -1.29 -0.88 -20.98
CA VAL A 416 -2.74 -0.99 -21.24
C VAL A 416 -3.08 -2.41 -21.69
N LEU A 417 -2.33 -2.98 -22.64
CA LEU A 417 -2.52 -4.35 -23.10
C LEU A 417 -2.41 -5.36 -21.95
N GLU A 418 -1.36 -5.25 -21.13
CA GLU A 418 -1.06 -6.21 -20.07
C GLU A 418 -2.01 -6.09 -18.88
N ASN A 419 -2.32 -4.85 -18.45
CA ASN A 419 -3.02 -4.62 -17.19
C ASN A 419 -4.52 -4.34 -17.34
N LEU A 420 -4.97 -3.85 -18.52
CA LEU A 420 -6.39 -3.58 -18.75
C LEU A 420 -7.03 -4.56 -19.75
N MET A 421 -6.27 -5.05 -20.73
CA MET A 421 -6.80 -5.94 -21.75
C MET A 421 -6.41 -7.42 -21.56
N GLY A 422 -5.45 -7.73 -20.66
CA GLY A 422 -5.02 -9.10 -20.39
C GLY A 422 -4.29 -9.78 -21.55
N VAL A 423 -3.72 -8.99 -22.46
CA VAL A 423 -2.99 -9.47 -23.65
C VAL A 423 -1.55 -8.93 -23.58
N PRO A 424 -0.67 -9.52 -22.74
CA PRO A 424 0.72 -9.09 -22.68
C PRO A 424 1.40 -9.32 -24.03
N PRO A 425 2.08 -8.30 -24.58
CA PRO A 425 2.87 -8.51 -25.79
C PRO A 425 4.05 -9.46 -25.51
N PRO A 426 4.54 -10.18 -26.52
CA PRO A 426 5.69 -11.04 -26.36
C PRO A 426 6.93 -10.25 -25.91
N LEU A 427 7.88 -10.95 -25.27
CA LEU A 427 9.15 -10.33 -24.89
C LEU A 427 9.91 -9.88 -26.14
N PRO A 428 10.61 -8.73 -26.07
CA PRO A 428 11.42 -8.26 -27.18
C PRO A 428 12.53 -9.28 -27.47
N PRO A 429 12.95 -9.43 -28.75
CA PRO A 429 14.14 -10.20 -29.09
C PRO A 429 15.37 -9.68 -28.34
N PRO A 430 16.40 -10.50 -28.11
CA PRO A 430 17.66 -10.03 -27.57
C PRO A 430 18.33 -9.02 -28.52
N ASN A 431 19.04 -8.04 -27.97
CA ASN A 431 19.81 -7.04 -28.71
C ASN A 431 18.98 -6.09 -29.61
N VAL A 432 17.78 -5.69 -29.17
CA VAL A 432 17.02 -4.66 -29.87
C VAL A 432 17.73 -3.31 -29.67
N PRO A 433 18.14 -2.61 -30.75
CA PRO A 433 18.77 -1.29 -30.64
C PRO A 433 17.79 -0.27 -30.05
N ALA A 434 18.32 0.72 -29.32
CA ALA A 434 17.50 1.82 -28.83
C ALA A 434 16.92 2.64 -30.00
N ILE A 435 15.74 3.21 -29.81
CA ILE A 435 15.01 3.93 -30.85
C ILE A 435 15.78 5.14 -31.40
N ASP A 436 16.68 5.72 -30.60
CA ASP A 436 17.43 6.94 -30.92
C ASP A 436 18.80 6.68 -31.60
N GLU A 437 19.15 5.42 -31.86
CA GLU A 437 20.48 5.03 -32.37
C GLU A 437 20.55 4.96 -33.90
N SER A 438 19.42 5.10 -34.62
CA SER A 438 19.47 5.09 -36.07
C SER A 438 19.74 6.50 -36.64
N PRO A 439 20.59 6.66 -37.69
CA PRO A 439 20.84 7.96 -38.33
C PRO A 439 19.57 8.58 -38.90
N GLU A 440 18.62 7.79 -39.33
CA GLU A 440 17.30 8.22 -39.86
C GLU A 440 16.41 8.74 -38.72
N ALA A 441 16.39 8.07 -37.59
CA ALA A 441 15.63 8.48 -36.42
C ALA A 441 16.14 9.80 -35.82
N ALA A 442 17.43 10.07 -35.96
CA ALA A 442 18.01 11.34 -35.53
C ALA A 442 17.49 12.57 -36.31
N LYS A 443 17.01 12.37 -37.56
CA LYS A 443 16.43 13.41 -38.42
C LYS A 443 14.94 13.63 -38.23
N ALA A 444 14.27 12.75 -37.49
CA ALA A 444 12.82 12.81 -37.29
C ALA A 444 12.42 14.00 -36.39
N SER A 445 11.40 14.75 -36.78
CA SER A 445 10.91 15.94 -36.09
C SER A 445 10.02 15.66 -34.88
N SER A 446 9.55 14.42 -34.73
CA SER A 446 8.70 14.00 -33.60
C SER A 446 9.01 12.58 -33.16
N LEU A 447 8.63 12.25 -31.91
CA LEU A 447 8.74 10.89 -31.38
C LEU A 447 7.96 9.89 -32.25
N ARG A 448 6.77 10.26 -32.75
CA ARG A 448 5.96 9.44 -33.64
C ARG A 448 6.73 9.04 -34.90
N GLN A 449 7.35 10.00 -35.59
CA GLN A 449 8.15 9.71 -36.78
C GLN A 449 9.32 8.77 -36.49
N LYS A 450 10.01 8.97 -35.36
CA LYS A 450 11.09 8.05 -34.91
C LYS A 450 10.58 6.64 -34.78
N MET A 451 9.41 6.46 -34.17
CA MET A 451 8.81 5.14 -33.97
C MET A 451 8.29 4.53 -35.29
N GLU A 452 7.81 5.32 -36.23
CA GLU A 452 7.40 4.86 -37.55
C GLU A 452 8.58 4.33 -38.35
N ILE A 453 9.72 5.01 -38.29
CA ILE A 453 10.98 4.52 -38.87
C ILE A 453 11.40 3.18 -38.23
N HIS A 454 11.36 3.09 -36.91
CA HIS A 454 11.70 1.86 -36.19
C HIS A 454 10.79 0.68 -36.58
N ARG A 455 9.48 0.94 -36.78
CA ARG A 455 8.51 -0.08 -37.24
C ARG A 455 8.71 -0.52 -38.70
N GLY A 456 9.51 0.19 -39.47
CA GLY A 456 9.91 -0.25 -40.82
C GLY A 456 10.63 -1.60 -40.81
N ASN A 457 11.25 -1.98 -39.69
CA ASN A 457 11.82 -3.31 -39.50
C ASN A 457 10.71 -4.35 -39.20
N PRO A 458 10.54 -5.41 -40.03
CA PRO A 458 9.50 -6.42 -39.84
C PRO A 458 9.53 -7.11 -38.48
N THR A 459 10.70 -7.34 -37.90
CA THR A 459 10.86 -7.97 -36.58
C THR A 459 10.29 -7.07 -35.48
N CYS A 460 10.54 -5.75 -35.57
CA CYS A 460 10.03 -4.78 -34.60
C CYS A 460 8.52 -4.54 -34.80
N ALA A 461 8.06 -4.53 -36.07
CA ALA A 461 6.67 -4.28 -36.43
C ALA A 461 5.68 -5.25 -35.77
N ALA A 462 6.07 -6.51 -35.55
CA ALA A 462 5.18 -7.54 -34.99
C ALA A 462 4.57 -7.12 -33.62
N CYS A 463 5.35 -6.54 -32.73
CA CYS A 463 4.90 -6.07 -31.43
C CYS A 463 4.40 -4.63 -31.48
N HIS A 464 5.10 -3.74 -32.18
CA HIS A 464 4.82 -2.32 -32.21
C HIS A 464 3.48 -1.97 -32.90
N ARG A 465 3.00 -2.78 -33.85
CA ARG A 465 1.66 -2.60 -34.45
C ARG A 465 0.51 -2.65 -33.45
N ILE A 466 0.69 -3.35 -32.34
CA ILE A 466 -0.35 -3.53 -31.33
C ILE A 466 -0.18 -2.53 -30.18
N MET A 467 1.06 -2.26 -29.78
CA MET A 467 1.36 -1.41 -28.62
C MET A 467 1.29 0.08 -28.96
N ASP A 468 1.99 0.49 -30.02
CA ASP A 468 2.17 1.91 -30.34
C ASP A 468 0.86 2.66 -30.59
N PRO A 469 -0.12 2.09 -31.33
CA PRO A 469 -1.39 2.75 -31.56
C PRO A 469 -2.09 3.18 -30.27
N ILE A 470 -2.08 2.34 -29.23
CA ILE A 470 -2.66 2.63 -27.92
C ILE A 470 -1.85 3.75 -27.24
N GLY A 471 -0.53 3.66 -27.28
CA GLY A 471 0.34 4.65 -26.66
C GLY A 471 0.24 6.04 -27.30
N PHE A 472 0.13 6.13 -28.63
CA PHE A 472 -0.02 7.41 -29.33
C PHE A 472 -1.27 8.19 -28.91
N THR A 473 -2.37 7.52 -28.58
CA THR A 473 -3.58 8.18 -28.08
C THR A 473 -3.37 8.94 -26.77
N LEU A 474 -2.28 8.65 -26.06
CA LEU A 474 -1.96 9.25 -24.77
C LEU A 474 -0.85 10.30 -24.84
N GLU A 475 -0.38 10.66 -26.04
CA GLU A 475 0.75 11.58 -26.23
C GLU A 475 0.41 13.05 -25.88
N ASN A 476 -0.88 13.39 -25.80
CA ASN A 476 -1.29 14.68 -25.24
C ASN A 476 -0.95 14.80 -23.73
N PHE A 477 -0.60 13.73 -23.05
CA PHE A 477 -0.01 13.80 -21.73
C PHE A 477 1.51 13.67 -21.81
N ASP A 478 2.25 14.61 -21.21
CA ASP A 478 3.69 14.53 -21.10
C ASP A 478 4.15 13.40 -20.16
N TRP A 479 5.45 13.27 -19.91
CA TRP A 479 6.01 12.19 -19.08
C TRP A 479 5.76 12.33 -17.57
N VAL A 480 5.22 13.48 -17.14
CA VAL A 480 4.75 13.71 -15.77
C VAL A 480 3.24 13.95 -15.69
N GLY A 481 2.51 13.68 -16.78
CA GLY A 481 1.05 13.74 -16.82
C GLY A 481 0.45 15.12 -17.00
N ARG A 482 1.21 16.14 -17.44
CA ARG A 482 0.65 17.43 -17.84
C ARG A 482 0.08 17.33 -19.25
N TRP A 483 -0.96 18.09 -19.51
CA TRP A 483 -1.52 18.19 -20.87
C TRP A 483 -0.61 19.03 -21.77
N ARG A 484 -0.37 18.55 -23.00
CA ARG A 484 0.40 19.24 -24.05
C ARG A 484 -0.25 19.06 -25.42
N THR A 485 -0.04 20.03 -26.29
CA THR A 485 -0.54 20.00 -27.69
C THR A 485 0.61 19.92 -28.70
N ARG A 486 1.86 20.03 -28.24
CA ARG A 486 3.06 19.99 -29.09
C ARG A 486 4.13 19.08 -28.46
N ASP A 487 4.92 18.47 -29.34
CA ASP A 487 6.14 17.74 -29.02
C ASP A 487 7.31 18.47 -29.71
N GLY A 488 8.07 19.25 -28.94
CA GLY A 488 9.00 20.22 -29.52
C GLY A 488 8.27 21.24 -30.38
N SER A 489 8.66 21.34 -31.66
CA SER A 489 8.05 22.24 -32.64
C SER A 489 6.84 21.62 -33.36
N ALA A 490 6.66 20.30 -33.32
CA ALA A 490 5.61 19.58 -34.02
C ALA A 490 4.29 19.54 -33.23
N PRO A 491 3.11 19.69 -33.88
CA PRO A 491 1.83 19.39 -33.23
C PRO A 491 1.76 17.88 -32.90
N ILE A 492 1.10 17.55 -31.78
CA ILE A 492 0.86 16.16 -31.42
C ILE A 492 -0.27 15.60 -32.28
N ASP A 493 0.03 14.50 -32.96
CA ASP A 493 -0.95 13.67 -33.61
C ASP A 493 -1.24 12.45 -32.72
N ALA A 494 -2.40 12.45 -32.05
CA ALA A 494 -2.85 11.37 -31.19
C ALA A 494 -3.82 10.40 -31.91
N THR A 495 -4.01 10.57 -33.23
CA THR A 495 -4.85 9.68 -34.02
C THR A 495 -4.21 8.30 -34.20
N SER A 496 -5.01 7.26 -34.22
CA SER A 496 -4.52 5.89 -34.32
C SER A 496 -5.68 4.93 -34.63
N GLN A 497 -5.41 3.63 -34.63
CA GLN A 497 -6.47 2.61 -34.66
C GLN A 497 -6.04 1.35 -33.91
N LEU A 498 -6.99 0.67 -33.28
CA LEU A 498 -6.75 -0.64 -32.71
C LEU A 498 -6.54 -1.69 -33.80
N PHE A 499 -6.01 -2.86 -33.41
CA PHE A 499 -5.74 -3.98 -34.32
C PHE A 499 -6.98 -4.47 -35.10
N ASP A 500 -8.18 -4.23 -34.58
CA ASP A 500 -9.47 -4.57 -35.20
C ASP A 500 -10.04 -3.44 -36.11
N GLY A 501 -9.24 -2.39 -36.34
CA GLY A 501 -9.64 -1.25 -37.17
C GLY A 501 -10.42 -0.16 -36.42
N THR A 502 -10.72 -0.31 -35.11
CA THR A 502 -11.41 0.73 -34.34
C THR A 502 -10.61 2.03 -34.34
N PRO A 503 -11.15 3.15 -34.89
CA PRO A 503 -10.42 4.40 -34.92
C PRO A 503 -10.28 5.00 -33.54
N LEU A 504 -9.14 5.61 -33.27
CA LEU A 504 -8.80 6.28 -32.02
C LEU A 504 -8.36 7.72 -32.31
N ASP A 505 -8.80 8.63 -31.44
CA ASP A 505 -8.45 10.06 -31.49
C ASP A 505 -8.25 10.56 -30.06
N GLY A 506 -7.08 10.29 -29.52
CA GLY A 506 -6.70 10.68 -28.19
C GLY A 506 -7.28 9.81 -27.04
N PRO A 507 -7.10 10.24 -25.77
CA PRO A 507 -7.41 9.42 -24.59
C PRO A 507 -8.91 9.15 -24.42
N VAL A 508 -9.79 10.04 -24.88
CA VAL A 508 -11.25 9.87 -24.77
C VAL A 508 -11.73 8.71 -25.61
N SER A 509 -11.28 8.63 -26.86
CA SER A 509 -11.64 7.51 -27.75
C SER A 509 -11.06 6.19 -27.29
N LEU A 510 -9.81 6.18 -26.77
CA LEU A 510 -9.24 4.98 -26.17
C LEU A 510 -10.08 4.49 -24.98
N ARG A 511 -10.46 5.39 -24.05
CA ARG A 511 -11.33 5.03 -22.93
C ARG A 511 -12.66 4.45 -23.40
N LYS A 512 -13.31 5.08 -24.38
CA LYS A 512 -14.57 4.58 -24.98
C LYS A 512 -14.38 3.20 -25.61
N ALA A 513 -13.29 2.97 -26.31
CA ALA A 513 -12.97 1.67 -26.92
C ALA A 513 -12.73 0.58 -25.87
N LEU A 514 -12.10 0.89 -24.73
CA LEU A 514 -11.95 -0.04 -23.61
C LEU A 514 -13.28 -0.34 -22.92
N LEU A 515 -14.14 0.67 -22.74
CA LEU A 515 -15.47 0.50 -22.16
C LEU A 515 -16.40 -0.31 -23.06
N ALA A 516 -16.31 -0.14 -24.38
CA ALA A 516 -17.03 -0.97 -25.34
C ALA A 516 -16.63 -2.46 -25.26
N ARG A 517 -15.46 -2.75 -24.69
CA ARG A 517 -14.93 -4.09 -24.39
C ARG A 517 -14.83 -4.33 -22.88
N SER A 518 -15.84 -3.88 -22.14
CA SER A 518 -15.85 -3.95 -20.66
C SER A 518 -15.69 -5.38 -20.13
N ASP A 519 -16.21 -6.38 -20.85
CA ASP A 519 -16.03 -7.80 -20.53
C ASP A 519 -14.55 -8.21 -20.53
N VAL A 520 -13.74 -7.71 -21.47
CA VAL A 520 -12.30 -7.96 -21.54
C VAL A 520 -11.59 -7.33 -20.35
N PHE A 521 -11.90 -6.06 -20.04
CA PHE A 521 -11.33 -5.37 -18.90
C PHE A 521 -11.69 -6.04 -17.57
N VAL A 522 -12.98 -6.35 -17.35
CA VAL A 522 -13.44 -6.98 -16.12
C VAL A 522 -12.88 -8.39 -15.97
N ARG A 523 -12.74 -9.13 -17.07
CA ARG A 523 -12.05 -10.43 -17.08
C ARG A 523 -10.61 -10.28 -16.61
N THR A 524 -9.87 -9.32 -17.17
CA THR A 524 -8.47 -9.05 -16.78
C THR A 524 -8.36 -8.67 -15.30
N ALA A 525 -9.22 -7.77 -14.82
CA ALA A 525 -9.28 -7.38 -13.41
C ALA A 525 -9.58 -8.61 -12.52
N THR A 526 -10.50 -9.48 -12.94
CA THR A 526 -10.85 -10.72 -12.22
C THR A 526 -9.67 -11.70 -12.20
N GLU A 527 -8.96 -11.88 -13.30
CA GLU A 527 -7.76 -12.73 -13.39
C GLU A 527 -6.65 -12.24 -12.44
N LYS A 528 -6.37 -10.93 -12.44
CA LYS A 528 -5.38 -10.31 -11.54
C LYS A 528 -5.80 -10.48 -10.07
N LEU A 529 -7.06 -10.21 -9.75
CA LEU A 529 -7.60 -10.33 -8.39
C LEU A 529 -7.62 -11.79 -7.90
N MET A 530 -7.97 -12.73 -8.78
CA MET A 530 -7.99 -14.16 -8.47
C MET A 530 -6.57 -14.72 -8.31
N THR A 531 -5.62 -14.29 -9.14
CA THR A 531 -4.18 -14.61 -8.98
C THR A 531 -3.68 -14.15 -7.62
N TYR A 532 -4.01 -12.92 -7.22
CA TYR A 532 -3.65 -12.38 -5.91
C TYR A 532 -4.32 -13.16 -4.76
N GLY A 533 -5.63 -13.45 -4.86
CA GLY A 533 -6.38 -14.14 -3.82
C GLY A 533 -5.96 -15.60 -3.63
N THR A 534 -5.62 -16.30 -4.72
CA THR A 534 -5.17 -17.71 -4.67
C THR A 534 -3.66 -17.84 -4.41
N GLY A 535 -2.89 -16.77 -4.59
CA GLY A 535 -1.44 -16.76 -4.43
C GLY A 535 -0.70 -17.59 -5.49
N ARG A 536 -1.32 -17.88 -6.62
CA ARG A 536 -0.73 -18.63 -7.74
C ARG A 536 -1.14 -18.09 -9.09
N ALA A 537 -0.31 -18.30 -10.10
CA ALA A 537 -0.67 -18.04 -11.48
C ALA A 537 -1.88 -18.90 -11.90
N LEU A 538 -2.83 -18.28 -12.61
CA LEU A 538 -3.96 -18.97 -13.19
C LEU A 538 -3.52 -19.84 -14.37
N LYS A 539 -4.22 -20.95 -14.54
CA LYS A 539 -4.02 -21.90 -15.63
C LYS A 539 -5.27 -21.92 -16.53
N TYR A 540 -5.15 -22.54 -17.70
CA TYR A 540 -6.27 -22.62 -18.65
C TYR A 540 -7.55 -23.22 -18.06
N TYR A 541 -7.42 -24.14 -17.09
CA TYR A 541 -8.56 -24.76 -16.42
C TYR A 541 -9.25 -23.86 -15.38
N ASP A 542 -8.64 -22.73 -14.98
CA ASP A 542 -9.27 -21.71 -14.12
C ASP A 542 -10.17 -20.77 -14.96
N MET A 543 -9.95 -20.67 -16.26
CA MET A 543 -10.64 -19.70 -17.12
C MET A 543 -12.17 -19.85 -17.20
N PRO A 544 -12.75 -21.06 -17.13
CA PRO A 544 -14.21 -21.21 -17.00
C PRO A 544 -14.77 -20.52 -15.75
N VAL A 545 -14.04 -20.62 -14.62
CA VAL A 545 -14.44 -19.97 -13.37
C VAL A 545 -14.35 -18.45 -13.50
N VAL A 546 -13.25 -17.92 -14.05
CA VAL A 546 -13.11 -16.48 -14.34
C VAL A 546 -14.29 -15.96 -15.14
N ARG A 547 -14.64 -16.65 -16.26
CA ARG A 547 -15.79 -16.25 -17.11
C ARG A 547 -17.12 -16.29 -16.36
N ASN A 548 -17.31 -17.26 -15.45
CA ASN A 548 -18.52 -17.34 -14.64
C ASN A 548 -18.60 -16.16 -13.66
N VAL A 549 -17.49 -15.83 -12.97
CA VAL A 549 -17.42 -14.68 -12.07
C VAL A 549 -17.77 -13.39 -12.81
N VAL A 550 -17.19 -13.16 -13.99
CA VAL A 550 -17.46 -11.98 -14.83
C VAL A 550 -18.94 -11.91 -15.23
N ARG A 551 -19.51 -13.02 -15.72
CA ARG A 551 -20.92 -13.10 -16.13
C ARG A 551 -21.88 -12.83 -14.97
N ASP A 552 -21.59 -13.35 -13.78
CA ASP A 552 -22.42 -13.14 -12.60
C ASP A 552 -22.28 -11.71 -12.05
N ALA A 553 -21.07 -11.14 -12.08
CA ALA A 553 -20.82 -9.75 -11.70
C ALA A 553 -21.52 -8.75 -12.63
N ALA A 554 -21.68 -9.07 -13.92
CA ALA A 554 -22.41 -8.24 -14.87
C ALA A 554 -23.86 -7.96 -14.44
N LYS A 555 -24.51 -8.93 -13.78
CA LYS A 555 -25.87 -8.77 -13.24
C LYS A 555 -25.97 -7.71 -12.14
N ASN A 556 -24.84 -7.32 -11.55
CA ASN A 556 -24.71 -6.35 -10.48
C ASN A 556 -23.80 -5.17 -10.91
N ASP A 557 -23.80 -4.81 -12.16
CA ASP A 557 -23.02 -3.69 -12.71
C ASP A 557 -21.52 -3.78 -12.37
N TYR A 558 -20.97 -4.98 -12.38
CA TYR A 558 -19.56 -5.24 -12.05
C TYR A 558 -19.09 -4.62 -10.73
N ARG A 559 -19.95 -4.59 -9.70
CA ARG A 559 -19.57 -4.11 -8.37
C ARG A 559 -18.38 -4.90 -7.83
N PHE A 560 -17.47 -4.21 -7.16
CA PHE A 560 -16.25 -4.83 -6.65
C PHE A 560 -16.52 -6.04 -5.75
N SER A 561 -17.54 -5.94 -4.86
CA SER A 561 -17.92 -7.07 -3.99
C SER A 561 -18.40 -8.29 -4.80
N SER A 562 -19.03 -8.09 -5.95
CA SER A 562 -19.49 -9.21 -6.80
C SER A 562 -18.33 -10.03 -7.36
N LEU A 563 -17.23 -9.36 -7.75
CA LEU A 563 -16.00 -10.04 -8.19
C LEU A 563 -15.36 -10.81 -7.03
N VAL A 564 -15.21 -10.16 -5.87
CA VAL A 564 -14.64 -10.81 -4.68
C VAL A 564 -15.46 -12.01 -4.26
N LEU A 565 -16.81 -11.88 -4.16
CA LEU A 565 -17.71 -12.97 -3.81
C LEU A 565 -17.66 -14.13 -4.80
N GLY A 566 -17.61 -13.81 -6.10
CA GLY A 566 -17.45 -14.83 -7.13
C GLY A 566 -16.14 -15.62 -6.97
N ILE A 567 -15.05 -14.95 -6.62
CA ILE A 567 -13.75 -15.58 -6.39
C ILE A 567 -13.78 -16.44 -5.11
N VAL A 568 -14.23 -15.91 -3.97
CA VAL A 568 -14.19 -16.66 -2.69
C VAL A 568 -15.14 -17.86 -2.67
N LYS A 569 -16.23 -17.82 -3.45
CA LYS A 569 -17.16 -18.93 -3.62
C LYS A 569 -16.69 -19.99 -4.62
N SER A 570 -15.62 -19.73 -5.36
CA SER A 570 -15.13 -20.60 -6.44
C SER A 570 -14.29 -21.78 -5.93
N ASP A 571 -14.28 -22.86 -6.70
CA ASP A 571 -13.45 -24.04 -6.41
C ASP A 571 -11.95 -23.70 -6.30
N PRO A 572 -11.31 -22.89 -7.19
CA PRO A 572 -9.92 -22.52 -7.04
C PRO A 572 -9.57 -21.83 -5.71
N PHE A 573 -10.54 -21.17 -5.07
CA PHE A 573 -10.35 -20.54 -3.77
C PHE A 573 -10.65 -21.49 -2.60
N GLN A 574 -11.57 -22.44 -2.73
CA GLN A 574 -12.02 -23.30 -1.65
C GLN A 574 -11.45 -24.73 -1.70
N MET A 575 -10.93 -25.13 -2.85
CA MET A 575 -10.43 -26.48 -3.08
C MET A 575 -8.93 -26.49 -3.31
N LYS A 576 -8.33 -27.66 -3.18
CA LYS A 576 -6.95 -27.95 -3.52
C LYS A 576 -6.86 -29.33 -4.19
N MET A 577 -5.97 -29.46 -5.16
CA MET A 577 -5.70 -30.77 -5.76
C MET A 577 -4.67 -31.52 -4.90
N LYS A 578 -4.96 -32.78 -4.59
CA LYS A 578 -3.90 -33.63 -4.06
C LYS A 578 -2.89 -33.92 -5.14
N THR A 579 -1.63 -33.54 -4.89
CA THR A 579 -0.52 -33.88 -5.79
C THR A 579 -0.26 -35.38 -5.74
N VAL A 580 -0.24 -36.01 -6.90
CA VAL A 580 0.28 -37.39 -7.02
C VAL A 580 1.73 -37.34 -6.56
N GLY A 581 2.05 -38.11 -5.51
CA GLY A 581 3.38 -38.08 -4.90
C GLY A 581 4.47 -38.24 -5.96
N SER A 582 5.28 -37.21 -6.15
CA SER A 582 6.57 -37.42 -6.79
C SER A 582 7.34 -38.35 -5.87
N LYS A 583 7.51 -39.62 -6.29
CA LYS A 583 8.53 -40.47 -5.71
C LYS A 583 9.80 -39.63 -5.71
N GLN A 584 10.28 -39.28 -4.51
CA GLN A 584 11.64 -38.72 -4.38
C GLN A 584 12.59 -39.68 -5.06
N GLN A 585 13.17 -39.23 -6.18
CA GLN A 585 14.39 -39.82 -6.71
C GLN A 585 15.59 -39.24 -5.96
#